data_da9ced2b8123fcd22f8f37f95c5fddf5
#
_entry.id   da9ced2b8123fcd22f8f37f95c5fddf5
#
_cell.length_a   1.000
_cell.length_b   1.000
_cell.length_c   1.000
_cell.angle_alpha   90.00
_cell.angle_beta   90.00
_cell.angle_gamma   90.00
#
_symmetry.space_group_name_H-M   'P 1'
#
loop_
_entity.id
_entity.type
_entity.pdbx_description
1 polymer ?
#
loop_
_entity_poly.entity_id
_entity_poly.type
_entity_poly.pdbx_seq_one_letter_code
_entity_poly.pdbx_strand_id
1 'polypeptide(L)'
;FMIQICSARGIKTVNMLRNADKKRDMLLSYGADIVVDESQFDPKAVKEATGGALKLGLNQIGGNSVSNMIKAMGDGATVVTIGGMTGEPIKFPTRFLIFNDLRLRGFWWDKWQRTHSADECRKIYDEVFALIKNGTLKAPVDSRFKIADIESAMKRATENSRLGKVMIEF
;
A
#
# COMPACT_ATOMS: atom_id res chain seq x y z
N PHE A 1 5.68 -2.77 -4.12
CA PHE A 1 6.62 -3.55 -3.29
C PHE A 1 5.93 -4.37 -2.20
N MET A 2 4.97 -3.80 -1.44
CA MET A 2 4.35 -4.52 -0.32
C MET A 2 3.74 -5.87 -0.77
N ILE A 3 3.00 -5.91 -1.88
CA ILE A 3 2.44 -7.15 -2.45
C ILE A 3 3.54 -8.18 -2.70
N GLN A 4 4.64 -7.76 -3.34
CA GLN A 4 5.75 -8.65 -3.69
C GLN A 4 6.48 -9.18 -2.43
N ILE A 5 6.66 -8.35 -1.40
CA ILE A 5 7.23 -8.77 -0.12
C ILE A 5 6.30 -9.78 0.57
N CYS A 6 5.00 -9.50 0.62
CA CYS A 6 4.02 -10.41 1.21
C CYS A 6 4.00 -11.75 0.49
N SER A 7 3.93 -11.73 -0.85
CA SER A 7 3.97 -12.94 -1.68
C SER A 7 5.23 -13.77 -1.42
N ALA A 8 6.42 -13.14 -1.42
CA ALA A 8 7.68 -13.82 -1.14
C ALA A 8 7.76 -14.43 0.28
N ARG A 9 6.95 -13.90 1.22
CA ARG A 9 6.86 -14.39 2.61
C ARG A 9 5.64 -15.28 2.87
N GLY A 10 4.88 -15.65 1.84
CA GLY A 10 3.65 -16.45 1.98
C GLY A 10 2.51 -15.75 2.70
N ILE A 11 2.53 -14.41 2.77
CA ILE A 11 1.51 -13.59 3.43
C ILE A 11 0.45 -13.22 2.40
N LYS A 12 -0.79 -13.58 2.68
CA LYS A 12 -1.95 -13.25 1.85
C LYS A 12 -2.29 -11.77 1.89
N THR A 13 -2.69 -11.20 0.75
CA THR A 13 -3.00 -9.78 0.62
C THR A 13 -4.38 -9.52 0.03
N VAL A 14 -5.06 -8.51 0.58
CA VAL A 14 -6.24 -7.88 -0.02
C VAL A 14 -5.84 -6.46 -0.42
N ASN A 15 -5.99 -6.15 -1.69
CA ASN A 15 -5.54 -4.91 -2.28
C ASN A 15 -6.73 -4.10 -2.79
N MET A 16 -7.06 -3.02 -2.10
CA MET A 16 -8.13 -2.10 -2.46
C MET A 16 -7.56 -0.88 -3.16
N LEU A 17 -8.06 -0.56 -4.35
CA LEU A 17 -7.60 0.58 -5.14
C LEU A 17 -8.71 1.11 -6.06
N ARG A 18 -8.54 2.34 -6.53
CA ARG A 18 -9.41 2.93 -7.55
C ARG A 18 -9.01 2.44 -8.95
N ASN A 19 -10.01 2.23 -9.82
CA ASN A 19 -9.82 1.72 -11.18
C ASN A 19 -9.05 0.39 -11.19
N ALA A 20 -9.49 -0.55 -10.35
CA ALA A 20 -8.82 -1.82 -10.14
C ALA A 20 -8.67 -2.62 -11.43
N ASP A 21 -9.64 -2.58 -12.34
CA ASP A 21 -9.62 -3.36 -13.59
C ASP A 21 -8.39 -3.07 -14.45
N LYS A 22 -7.97 -1.80 -14.51
CA LYS A 22 -6.77 -1.40 -15.28
C LYS A 22 -5.45 -1.91 -14.69
N LYS A 23 -5.46 -2.33 -13.43
CA LYS A 23 -4.24 -2.69 -12.67
C LYS A 23 -4.28 -4.12 -12.13
N ARG A 24 -5.43 -4.79 -12.25
CA ARG A 24 -5.66 -6.11 -11.67
C ARG A 24 -4.61 -7.11 -12.10
N ASP A 25 -4.44 -7.31 -13.40
CA ASP A 25 -3.52 -8.31 -13.94
C ASP A 25 -2.07 -8.05 -13.53
N MET A 26 -1.67 -6.77 -13.53
CA MET A 26 -0.35 -6.37 -13.06
C MET A 26 -0.16 -6.69 -11.56
N LEU A 27 -1.17 -6.42 -10.71
CA LEU A 27 -1.06 -6.71 -9.28
C LEU A 27 -1.08 -8.21 -8.99
N LEU A 28 -1.90 -8.98 -9.72
CA LEU A 28 -1.90 -10.45 -9.65
C LEU A 28 -0.54 -11.02 -10.08
N SER A 29 0.08 -10.49 -11.14
CA SER A 29 1.43 -10.91 -11.57
C SER A 29 2.53 -10.59 -10.54
N TYR A 30 2.27 -9.66 -9.61
CA TYR A 30 3.14 -9.36 -8.47
C TYR A 30 2.84 -10.20 -7.23
N GLY A 31 1.88 -11.13 -7.32
CA GLY A 31 1.51 -12.03 -6.24
C GLY A 31 0.41 -11.50 -5.32
N ALA A 32 -0.42 -10.55 -5.78
CA ALA A 32 -1.63 -10.18 -5.06
C ALA A 32 -2.62 -11.35 -5.04
N ASP A 33 -3.25 -11.62 -3.89
CA ASP A 33 -4.27 -12.68 -3.79
C ASP A 33 -5.66 -12.15 -4.15
N ILE A 34 -6.06 -11.04 -3.58
CA ILE A 34 -7.35 -10.39 -3.83
C ILE A 34 -7.12 -8.95 -4.25
N VAL A 35 -7.75 -8.55 -5.37
CA VAL A 35 -7.72 -7.17 -5.88
C VAL A 35 -9.16 -6.70 -6.04
N VAL A 36 -9.52 -5.63 -5.33
CA VAL A 36 -10.88 -5.09 -5.29
C VAL A 36 -10.89 -3.62 -5.66
N ASP A 37 -11.84 -3.21 -6.49
CA ASP A 37 -12.10 -1.79 -6.73
C ASP A 37 -12.72 -1.15 -5.47
N GLU A 38 -12.25 0.04 -5.11
CA GLU A 38 -12.73 0.76 -3.93
C GLU A 38 -14.24 1.01 -4.00
N SER A 39 -14.79 1.27 -5.20
CA SER A 39 -16.20 1.52 -5.42
C SER A 39 -17.08 0.27 -5.23
N GLN A 40 -16.49 -0.91 -5.37
CA GLN A 40 -17.14 -2.21 -5.24
C GLN A 40 -16.73 -2.95 -3.96
N PHE A 41 -16.01 -2.28 -3.06
CA PHE A 41 -15.49 -2.90 -1.86
C PHE A 41 -16.61 -3.22 -0.88
N ASP A 42 -16.91 -4.52 -0.74
CA ASP A 42 -17.80 -5.04 0.31
C ASP A 42 -16.99 -5.62 1.46
N PRO A 43 -16.95 -4.94 2.62
CA PRO A 43 -16.22 -5.42 3.79
C PRO A 43 -16.67 -6.80 4.29
N LYS A 44 -17.97 -7.13 4.12
CA LYS A 44 -18.52 -8.41 4.56
C LYS A 44 -18.00 -9.53 3.67
N ALA A 45 -18.10 -9.37 2.37
CA ALA A 45 -17.59 -10.34 1.40
C ALA A 45 -16.07 -10.58 1.55
N VAL A 46 -15.30 -9.50 1.78
CA VAL A 46 -13.86 -9.61 2.04
C VAL A 46 -13.60 -10.36 3.35
N LYS A 47 -14.35 -10.08 4.42
CA LYS A 47 -14.21 -10.77 5.70
C LYS A 47 -14.52 -12.26 5.58
N GLU A 48 -15.56 -12.63 4.85
CA GLU A 48 -15.93 -14.01 4.55
C GLU A 48 -14.82 -14.70 3.72
N ALA A 49 -14.37 -14.08 2.63
CA ALA A 49 -13.33 -14.64 1.77
C ALA A 49 -11.98 -14.84 2.47
N THR A 50 -11.71 -14.07 3.52
CA THR A 50 -10.47 -14.17 4.32
C THR A 50 -10.64 -14.94 5.63
N GLY A 51 -11.85 -15.45 5.93
CA GLY A 51 -12.15 -16.09 7.21
C GLY A 51 -11.94 -15.15 8.42
N GLY A 52 -12.03 -13.84 8.23
CA GLY A 52 -11.75 -12.84 9.26
C GLY A 52 -10.28 -12.73 9.67
N ALA A 53 -9.35 -13.26 8.86
CA ALA A 53 -7.93 -13.37 9.21
C ALA A 53 -7.12 -12.09 8.97
N LEU A 54 -7.71 -10.99 8.46
CA LEU A 54 -6.98 -9.74 8.21
C LEU A 54 -6.56 -9.10 9.54
N LYS A 55 -5.25 -9.12 9.81
CA LYS A 55 -4.64 -8.62 11.06
C LYS A 55 -3.87 -7.31 10.91
N LEU A 56 -3.43 -6.99 9.69
CA LEU A 56 -2.71 -5.76 9.39
C LEU A 56 -3.35 -5.03 8.21
N GLY A 57 -3.70 -3.78 8.41
CA GLY A 57 -4.12 -2.85 7.36
C GLY A 57 -3.08 -1.76 7.18
N LEU A 58 -2.69 -1.46 5.93
CA LEU A 58 -1.79 -0.36 5.60
C LEU A 58 -2.58 0.72 4.87
N ASN A 59 -2.69 1.89 5.47
CA ASN A 59 -3.40 3.02 4.91
C ASN A 59 -2.44 4.10 4.44
N GLN A 60 -2.65 4.57 3.19
CA GLN A 60 -1.93 5.69 2.58
C GLN A 60 -2.87 6.82 2.11
N ILE A 61 -4.17 6.59 2.14
CA ILE A 61 -5.17 7.43 1.47
C ILE A 61 -5.84 8.38 2.45
N GLY A 62 -6.34 7.86 3.57
CA GLY A 62 -7.21 8.60 4.50
C GLY A 62 -8.69 8.46 4.15
N GLY A 63 -9.53 9.25 4.79
CA GLY A 63 -10.96 9.38 4.48
C GLY A 63 -11.76 8.08 4.58
N ASN A 64 -12.72 7.91 3.67
CA ASN A 64 -13.67 6.79 3.69
C ASN A 64 -13.04 5.42 3.33
N SER A 65 -11.98 5.39 2.53
CA SER A 65 -11.23 4.15 2.24
C SER A 65 -10.84 3.40 3.49
N VAL A 66 -10.35 4.14 4.49
CA VAL A 66 -9.92 3.55 5.77
C VAL A 66 -11.11 2.96 6.54
N SER A 67 -12.26 3.64 6.51
CA SER A 67 -13.48 3.15 7.16
C SER A 67 -13.94 1.81 6.57
N ASN A 68 -13.82 1.65 5.27
CA ASN A 68 -14.13 0.39 4.59
C ASN A 68 -13.12 -0.71 4.96
N MET A 69 -11.82 -0.39 4.96
CA MET A 69 -10.79 -1.31 5.42
C MET A 69 -11.05 -1.80 6.85
N ILE A 70 -11.33 -0.87 7.79
CA ILE A 70 -11.60 -1.19 9.20
C ILE A 70 -12.73 -2.21 9.34
N LYS A 71 -13.82 -2.07 8.58
CA LYS A 71 -14.96 -3.00 8.62
C LYS A 71 -14.61 -4.43 8.17
N ALA A 72 -13.61 -4.59 7.32
CA ALA A 72 -13.15 -5.89 6.84
C ALA A 72 -12.11 -6.55 7.76
N MET A 73 -11.53 -5.82 8.71
CA MET A 73 -10.48 -6.34 9.60
C MET A 73 -11.03 -7.36 10.59
N GLY A 74 -10.19 -8.31 10.97
CA GLY A 74 -10.45 -9.26 12.04
C GLY A 74 -10.20 -8.70 13.43
N ASP A 75 -10.62 -9.40 14.47
CA ASP A 75 -10.44 -9.00 15.86
C ASP A 75 -8.96 -8.89 16.23
N GLY A 76 -8.62 -7.89 17.04
CA GLY A 76 -7.23 -7.60 17.45
C GLY A 76 -6.33 -7.06 16.34
N ALA A 77 -6.91 -6.70 15.19
CA ALA A 77 -6.13 -6.20 14.06
C ALA A 77 -5.60 -4.78 14.29
N THR A 78 -4.53 -4.45 13.56
CA THR A 78 -3.92 -3.11 13.58
C THR A 78 -4.01 -2.48 12.20
N VAL A 79 -4.50 -1.24 12.14
CA VAL A 79 -4.41 -0.38 10.96
C VAL A 79 -3.28 0.62 11.16
N VAL A 80 -2.28 0.59 10.28
CA VAL A 80 -1.15 1.51 10.29
C VAL A 80 -1.33 2.55 9.19
N THR A 81 -1.44 3.81 9.58
CA THR A 81 -1.51 4.94 8.65
C THR A 81 -0.11 5.49 8.40
N ILE A 82 0.33 5.43 7.16
CA ILE A 82 1.63 5.89 6.67
C ILE A 82 1.52 7.08 5.72
N GLY A 83 0.31 7.50 5.39
CA GLY A 83 0.02 8.66 4.55
C GLY A 83 -1.46 9.02 4.57
N GLY A 84 -1.77 10.22 4.08
CA GLY A 84 -3.12 10.76 3.99
C GLY A 84 -3.30 11.57 2.72
N MET A 85 -3.30 10.91 1.55
CA MET A 85 -3.31 11.58 0.24
C MET A 85 -4.52 12.46 0.00
N THR A 86 -5.67 12.15 0.62
CA THR A 86 -6.89 12.95 0.48
C THR A 86 -6.90 14.18 1.38
N GLY A 87 -6.07 14.23 2.42
CA GLY A 87 -6.15 15.25 3.47
C GLY A 87 -7.39 15.10 4.38
N GLU A 88 -8.26 14.14 4.09
CA GLU A 88 -9.48 13.93 4.86
C GLU A 88 -9.23 13.18 6.17
N PRO A 89 -9.92 13.55 7.26
CA PRO A 89 -9.82 12.82 8.52
C PRO A 89 -10.29 11.37 8.39
N ILE A 90 -9.64 10.47 9.12
CA ILE A 90 -10.07 9.08 9.23
C ILE A 90 -11.30 9.02 10.14
N LYS A 91 -12.40 8.50 9.62
CA LYS A 91 -13.59 8.17 10.42
C LYS A 91 -13.45 6.75 10.96
N PHE A 92 -13.09 6.63 12.23
CA PHE A 92 -12.94 5.34 12.90
C PHE A 92 -14.16 5.08 13.81
N PRO A 93 -15.05 4.14 13.47
CA PRO A 93 -16.22 3.88 14.29
C PRO A 93 -15.83 3.25 15.64
N THR A 94 -16.20 3.90 16.73
CA THR A 94 -15.80 3.56 18.12
C THR A 94 -16.06 2.09 18.48
N ARG A 95 -17.12 1.50 17.94
CA ARG A 95 -17.48 0.09 18.19
C ARG A 95 -16.34 -0.89 17.87
N PHE A 96 -15.53 -0.60 16.84
CA PHE A 96 -14.42 -1.48 16.47
C PHE A 96 -13.25 -1.41 17.45
N LEU A 97 -13.07 -0.28 18.14
CA LEU A 97 -12.11 -0.16 19.24
C LEU A 97 -12.56 -1.02 20.42
N ILE A 98 -13.86 -0.93 20.79
CA ILE A 98 -14.40 -1.54 22.00
C ILE A 98 -14.59 -3.05 21.82
N PHE A 99 -15.28 -3.46 20.75
CA PHE A 99 -15.76 -4.85 20.62
C PHE A 99 -14.83 -5.74 19.82
N ASN A 100 -13.95 -5.17 19.01
CA ASN A 100 -13.03 -5.94 18.16
C ASN A 100 -11.55 -5.71 18.50
N ASP A 101 -11.23 -4.95 19.55
CA ASP A 101 -9.85 -4.57 19.92
C ASP A 101 -9.02 -4.09 18.70
N LEU A 102 -9.64 -3.35 17.78
CA LEU A 102 -8.91 -2.80 16.65
C LEU A 102 -8.01 -1.65 17.10
N ARG A 103 -6.81 -1.61 16.56
CA ARG A 103 -5.81 -0.60 16.88
C ARG A 103 -5.55 0.28 15.68
N LEU A 104 -5.51 1.59 15.89
CA LEU A 104 -5.09 2.56 14.89
C LEU A 104 -3.76 3.15 15.29
N ARG A 105 -2.76 3.04 14.41
CA ARG A 105 -1.41 3.56 14.65
C ARG A 105 -0.93 4.39 13.47
N GLY A 106 -0.12 5.40 13.75
CA GLY A 106 0.64 6.12 12.75
C GLY A 106 2.04 5.55 12.60
N PHE A 107 2.60 5.64 11.41
CA PHE A 107 4.01 5.39 11.15
C PHE A 107 4.55 6.50 10.24
N TRP A 108 5.63 7.15 10.70
CA TRP A 108 6.33 8.15 9.94
C TRP A 108 7.79 7.75 9.79
N TRP A 109 8.20 7.47 8.56
CA TRP A 109 9.53 6.97 8.23
C TRP A 109 10.65 7.91 8.67
N ASP A 110 10.51 9.22 8.45
CA ASP A 110 11.49 10.21 8.86
C ASP A 110 11.71 10.21 10.40
N LYS A 111 10.61 10.15 11.18
CA LYS A 111 10.72 10.01 12.63
C LYS A 111 11.44 8.72 13.03
N TRP A 112 11.11 7.62 12.36
CA TRP A 112 11.75 6.33 12.62
C TRP A 112 13.25 6.41 12.37
N GLN A 113 13.69 6.97 11.24
CA GLN A 113 15.12 7.16 10.93
C GLN A 113 15.85 8.03 11.97
N ARG A 114 15.22 9.10 12.46
CA ARG A 114 15.81 9.99 13.48
C ARG A 114 15.94 9.35 14.85
N THR A 115 15.18 8.30 15.14
CA THR A 115 15.15 7.62 16.44
C THR A 115 15.90 6.29 16.45
N HIS A 116 16.46 5.87 15.32
CA HIS A 116 17.23 4.64 15.17
C HIS A 116 18.65 4.95 14.69
N SER A 117 19.57 4.05 14.92
CA SER A 117 20.96 4.20 14.51
C SER A 117 21.12 4.15 12.98
N ALA A 118 22.22 4.71 12.48
CA ALA A 118 22.57 4.62 11.09
C ALA A 118 22.67 3.15 10.59
N ASP A 119 23.15 2.25 11.43
CA ASP A 119 23.28 0.83 11.10
C ASP A 119 21.92 0.13 11.00
N GLU A 120 20.95 0.46 11.86
CA GLU A 120 19.58 -0.05 11.73
C GLU A 120 18.92 0.44 10.45
N CYS A 121 19.10 1.72 10.13
CA CYS A 121 18.60 2.28 8.86
C CYS A 121 19.25 1.57 7.67
N ARG A 122 20.57 1.38 7.70
CA ARG A 122 21.32 0.71 6.63
C ARG A 122 20.83 -0.72 6.41
N LYS A 123 20.61 -1.49 7.47
CA LYS A 123 20.09 -2.87 7.37
C LYS A 123 18.79 -2.95 6.58
N ILE A 124 17.86 -2.00 6.79
CA ILE A 124 16.60 -1.96 6.04
C ILE A 124 16.84 -1.67 4.57
N TYR A 125 17.70 -0.69 4.25
CA TYR A 125 18.04 -0.39 2.86
C TYR A 125 18.74 -1.58 2.19
N ASP A 126 19.69 -2.24 2.87
CA ASP A 126 20.41 -3.40 2.35
C ASP A 126 19.44 -4.57 2.07
N GLU A 127 18.46 -4.82 2.96
CA GLU A 127 17.41 -5.82 2.72
C GLU A 127 16.59 -5.48 1.47
N VAL A 128 16.13 -4.23 1.33
CA VAL A 128 15.35 -3.79 0.18
C VAL A 128 16.17 -3.89 -1.12
N PHE A 129 17.43 -3.45 -1.11
CA PHE A 129 18.31 -3.55 -2.26
C PHE A 129 18.61 -4.99 -2.65
N ALA A 130 18.80 -5.89 -1.69
CA ALA A 130 18.97 -7.31 -1.96
C ALA A 130 17.74 -7.90 -2.66
N LEU A 131 16.52 -7.53 -2.23
CA LEU A 131 15.27 -7.96 -2.85
C LEU A 131 15.08 -7.37 -4.26
N ILE A 132 15.56 -6.16 -4.52
CA ILE A 132 15.58 -5.58 -5.86
C ILE A 132 16.59 -6.31 -6.74
N LYS A 133 17.80 -6.53 -6.23
CA LYS A 133 18.92 -7.17 -6.97
C LYS A 133 18.60 -8.61 -7.37
N ASN A 134 17.93 -9.36 -6.52
CA ASN A 134 17.52 -10.73 -6.82
C ASN A 134 16.21 -10.85 -7.62
N GLY A 135 15.60 -9.72 -8.00
CA GLY A 135 14.38 -9.66 -8.81
C GLY A 135 13.07 -9.93 -8.06
N THR A 136 13.10 -10.10 -6.74
CA THR A 136 11.89 -10.23 -5.92
C THR A 136 11.08 -8.93 -5.94
N LEU A 137 11.73 -7.77 -5.85
CA LEU A 137 11.10 -6.47 -5.97
C LEU A 137 11.33 -5.87 -7.35
N LYS A 138 10.25 -5.53 -8.04
CA LYS A 138 10.27 -4.87 -9.35
C LYS A 138 9.39 -3.62 -9.28
N ALA A 139 9.97 -2.47 -9.61
CA ALA A 139 9.21 -1.23 -9.75
C ALA A 139 8.81 -1.08 -11.23
N PRO A 140 7.51 -1.06 -11.56
CA PRO A 140 7.09 -0.82 -12.92
C PRO A 140 7.51 0.58 -13.36
N VAL A 141 8.07 0.69 -14.55
CA VAL A 141 8.37 1.97 -15.21
C VAL A 141 7.27 2.23 -16.22
N ASP A 142 6.58 3.36 -16.08
CA ASP A 142 5.55 3.80 -17.00
C ASP A 142 6.18 4.44 -18.24
N SER A 143 7.11 5.35 -18.03
CA SER A 143 7.75 6.11 -19.11
C SER A 143 9.12 6.64 -18.69
N ARG A 144 9.96 6.93 -19.70
CA ARG A 144 11.29 7.49 -19.54
C ARG A 144 11.40 8.76 -20.35
N PHE A 145 11.99 9.78 -19.80
CA PHE A 145 12.20 11.08 -20.44
C PHE A 145 13.65 11.51 -20.29
N LYS A 146 14.16 12.22 -21.28
CA LYS A 146 15.42 12.94 -21.13
C LYS A 146 15.22 14.16 -20.25
N ILE A 147 16.28 14.66 -19.60
CA ILE A 147 16.19 15.84 -18.74
C ILE A 147 15.67 17.07 -19.51
N ALA A 148 15.93 17.17 -20.80
CA ALA A 148 15.39 18.24 -21.65
C ALA A 148 13.87 18.25 -21.74
N ASP A 149 13.22 17.11 -21.51
CA ASP A 149 11.77 16.94 -21.58
C ASP A 149 11.11 16.95 -20.19
N ILE A 150 11.72 17.62 -19.21
CA ILE A 150 11.29 17.60 -17.80
C ILE A 150 9.83 18.03 -17.61
N GLU A 151 9.35 19.02 -18.39
CA GLU A 151 7.96 19.47 -18.32
C GLU A 151 6.98 18.35 -18.71
N SER A 152 7.27 17.63 -19.78
CA SER A 152 6.47 16.47 -20.22
C SER A 152 6.49 15.35 -19.19
N ALA A 153 7.65 15.09 -18.59
CA ALA A 153 7.79 14.13 -17.50
C ALA A 153 6.95 14.50 -16.28
N MET A 154 6.98 15.76 -15.86
CA MET A 154 6.20 16.29 -14.74
C MET A 154 4.69 16.19 -15.03
N LYS A 155 4.26 16.55 -16.24
CA LYS A 155 2.86 16.39 -16.66
C LYS A 155 2.44 14.93 -16.58
N ARG A 156 3.23 14.00 -17.16
CA ARG A 156 2.94 12.56 -17.08
C ARG A 156 2.91 12.06 -15.65
N ALA A 157 3.79 12.56 -14.78
CA ALA A 157 3.84 12.16 -13.37
C ALA A 157 2.58 12.54 -12.56
N THR A 158 1.79 13.51 -13.02
CA THR A 158 0.52 13.90 -12.36
C THR A 158 -0.70 13.13 -12.87
N GLU A 159 -0.58 12.41 -13.99
CA GLU A 159 -1.70 11.66 -14.57
C GLU A 159 -2.07 10.43 -13.74
N ASN A 160 -3.37 10.21 -13.54
CA ASN A 160 -3.88 9.05 -12.79
C ASN A 160 -3.84 7.72 -13.58
N SER A 161 -3.60 7.80 -14.90
CA SER A 161 -3.57 6.64 -15.80
C SER A 161 -2.26 5.87 -15.79
N ARG A 162 -1.22 6.35 -15.10
CA ARG A 162 0.10 5.70 -15.04
C ARG A 162 0.03 4.31 -14.41
N LEU A 163 0.79 3.40 -14.98
CA LEU A 163 0.97 2.03 -14.45
C LEU A 163 2.32 1.83 -13.76
N GLY A 164 3.12 2.88 -13.62
CA GLY A 164 4.46 2.80 -13.03
C GLY A 164 5.05 4.15 -12.66
N LYS A 165 6.35 4.18 -12.51
CA LYS A 165 7.13 5.40 -12.24
C LYS A 165 7.54 6.09 -13.52
N VAL A 166 7.47 7.41 -13.53
CA VAL A 166 8.10 8.23 -14.57
C VAL A 166 9.56 8.42 -14.19
N MET A 167 10.45 8.11 -15.10
CA MET A 167 11.91 8.16 -14.88
C MET A 167 12.53 9.25 -15.72
N ILE A 168 13.50 9.95 -15.16
CA ILE A 168 14.36 10.90 -15.88
C ILE A 168 15.71 10.23 -16.13
N GLU A 169 16.18 10.32 -17.35
CA GLU A 169 17.49 9.83 -17.80
C GLU A 169 18.40 11.02 -18.05
N PHE A 170 19.59 10.97 -17.50
CA PHE A 170 20.65 11.98 -17.64
C PHE A 170 21.59 11.62 -18.80
#